data_985be112818af4c79741d479c730b06c
#
_entry.id   985be112818af4c79741d479c730b06c
#
_cell.length_a   1.000
_cell.length_b   1.000
_cell.length_c   1.000
_cell.angle_alpha   90.00
_cell.angle_beta   90.00
_cell.angle_gamma   90.00
#
_symmetry.space_group_name_H-M   'P 1'
#
loop_
_entity.id
_entity.type
_entity.pdbx_description
1 polymer ?
#
loop_
_entity_poly.entity_id
_entity_poly.type
_entity_poly.pdbx_seq_one_letter_code
_entity_poly.pdbx_strand_id
1 'polypeptide(L)'
;KILDRNHFKKDIEITKKKVINNFLLSLDKEKITFTSDEYNFYSSNVESIYDLEEIFKIYDDYSKRSLELISYQLEMVNRLENLGELNTTEFVEKDREDAKRFDSLKDIKNYHHLLIKNEFINIFLSDDNFESSKSKLIKRLKNRSKTLKRIKSDDIFSLFANAITSLYDPHTNYLSPKSQEDFEINMSLSLEGIGAILSVEDGITKIVRLVPGGPADKSGLLKVNDKIVGVASSPEKELEDVRDWRIDEVVGLIRGPKNTKVKLEIIPNSASDDVLGRVIEITRGLVKLEDQAAKKKNVEIYSLNKSYNIGIIDLPAFYMDFDAFSRNQFNYKSSSKDVRNILRELKEEQVDGVILDLRGNSGGSL
;
A
#
# COMPACT_ATOMS: atom_id res chain seq x y z
N LYS A 1 2.48 0.21 28.08
CA LYS A 1 1.47 0.65 29.07
C LYS A 1 0.03 0.62 28.55
N ILE A 2 -0.25 1.08 27.31
CA ILE A 2 -1.63 1.03 26.74
C ILE A 2 -2.02 -0.42 26.45
N LEU A 3 -1.18 -1.15 25.72
CA LEU A 3 -1.41 -2.56 25.39
C LEU A 3 -1.49 -3.44 26.65
N ASP A 4 -0.56 -3.28 27.60
CA ASP A 4 -0.56 -4.04 28.85
C ASP A 4 -1.88 -3.87 29.65
N ARG A 5 -2.51 -2.70 29.55
CA ARG A 5 -3.76 -2.40 30.25
C ARG A 5 -5.00 -2.88 29.50
N ASN A 6 -5.02 -2.71 28.19
CA ASN A 6 -6.25 -2.85 27.37
C ASN A 6 -6.28 -4.11 26.51
N HIS A 7 -5.12 -4.72 26.23
CA HIS A 7 -5.08 -5.93 25.42
C HIS A 7 -5.70 -7.14 26.17
N PHE A 8 -6.38 -8.01 25.45
CA PHE A 8 -7.07 -9.18 26.05
C PHE A 8 -6.07 -10.23 26.59
N LYS A 9 -4.93 -10.41 25.93
CA LYS A 9 -3.83 -11.23 26.47
C LYS A 9 -3.07 -10.42 27.51
N LYS A 10 -2.90 -11.01 28.69
CA LYS A 10 -2.09 -10.47 29.78
C LYS A 10 -0.80 -11.29 29.88
N ASP A 11 0.18 -10.75 30.59
CA ASP A 11 1.44 -11.44 30.92
C ASP A 11 2.27 -11.89 29.70
N ILE A 12 2.23 -11.11 28.63
CA ILE A 12 3.10 -11.36 27.48
C ILE A 12 4.52 -10.88 27.82
N GLU A 13 5.47 -11.80 27.79
CA GLU A 13 6.86 -11.48 27.99
C GLU A 13 7.44 -10.81 26.74
N ILE A 14 7.47 -9.47 26.75
CA ILE A 14 8.10 -8.68 25.69
C ILE A 14 9.55 -8.40 26.10
N THR A 15 10.46 -9.21 25.59
CA THR A 15 11.89 -8.98 25.79
C THR A 15 12.45 -8.11 24.69
N LYS A 16 13.47 -7.32 25.03
CA LYS A 16 14.24 -6.48 24.09
C LYS A 16 14.67 -7.31 22.85
N LYS A 17 15.22 -8.50 23.09
CA LYS A 17 15.68 -9.40 22.03
C LYS A 17 14.55 -9.78 21.06
N LYS A 18 13.36 -10.12 21.57
CA LYS A 18 12.20 -10.44 20.70
C LYS A 18 11.80 -9.26 19.83
N VAL A 19 11.75 -8.04 20.39
CA VAL A 19 11.42 -6.83 19.65
C VAL A 19 12.42 -6.56 18.54
N ILE A 20 13.72 -6.57 18.87
CA ILE A 20 14.77 -6.30 17.88
C ILE A 20 14.79 -7.38 16.79
N ASN A 21 14.60 -8.65 17.14
CA ASN A 21 14.51 -9.71 16.15
C ASN A 21 13.34 -9.50 15.19
N ASN A 22 12.16 -9.14 15.70
CA ASN A 22 11.01 -8.84 14.84
C ASN A 22 11.26 -7.61 13.95
N PHE A 23 11.92 -6.59 14.49
CA PHE A 23 12.28 -5.41 13.70
C PHE A 23 13.27 -5.76 12.58
N LEU A 24 14.33 -6.50 12.88
CA LEU A 24 15.30 -6.96 11.90
C LEU A 24 14.67 -7.89 10.85
N LEU A 25 13.72 -8.73 11.23
CA LEU A 25 12.97 -9.57 10.29
C LEU A 25 12.02 -8.74 9.42
N SER A 26 11.43 -7.66 9.95
CA SER A 26 10.59 -6.76 9.14
C SER A 26 11.38 -6.00 8.08
N LEU A 27 12.66 -5.71 8.34
CA LEU A 27 13.56 -5.08 7.38
C LEU A 27 14.11 -6.08 6.35
N ASP A 28 14.50 -7.28 6.79
CA ASP A 28 15.22 -8.27 6.01
C ASP A 28 14.61 -9.67 6.17
N LYS A 29 13.34 -9.81 5.71
CA LYS A 29 12.58 -11.06 5.81
C LYS A 29 13.26 -12.21 5.09
N GLU A 30 13.77 -11.98 3.89
CA GLU A 30 14.46 -12.98 3.07
C GLU A 30 15.89 -13.28 3.56
N LYS A 31 16.39 -12.56 4.57
CA LYS A 31 17.71 -12.76 5.18
C LYS A 31 18.88 -12.62 4.18
N ILE A 32 18.78 -11.60 3.30
CA ILE A 32 19.69 -11.37 2.18
C ILE A 32 20.41 -10.02 2.22
N THR A 33 20.26 -9.27 3.33
CA THR A 33 20.87 -7.96 3.49
C THR A 33 21.92 -7.96 4.59
N PHE A 34 21.58 -8.48 5.78
CA PHE A 34 22.49 -8.62 6.89
C PHE A 34 23.11 -10.02 6.96
N THR A 35 24.41 -10.10 7.29
CA THR A 35 25.08 -11.36 7.62
C THR A 35 24.60 -11.91 8.97
N SER A 36 24.93 -13.17 9.25
CA SER A 36 24.68 -13.81 10.56
C SER A 36 25.28 -13.01 11.71
N ASP A 37 26.52 -12.52 11.55
CA ASP A 37 27.23 -11.78 12.58
C ASP A 37 26.61 -10.40 12.82
N GLU A 38 26.26 -9.67 11.76
CA GLU A 38 25.58 -8.37 11.89
C GLU A 38 24.22 -8.50 12.58
N TYR A 39 23.43 -9.50 12.20
CA TYR A 39 22.15 -9.79 12.85
C TYR A 39 22.32 -10.09 14.34
N ASN A 40 23.29 -10.95 14.70
CA ASN A 40 23.58 -11.30 16.08
C ASN A 40 24.08 -10.09 16.88
N PHE A 41 24.89 -9.24 16.26
CA PHE A 41 25.37 -7.99 16.86
C PHE A 41 24.20 -7.09 17.25
N TYR A 42 23.30 -6.76 16.32
CA TYR A 42 22.12 -5.89 16.63
C TYR A 42 21.18 -6.55 17.64
N SER A 43 20.94 -7.86 17.48
CA SER A 43 20.06 -8.61 18.37
C SER A 43 20.53 -8.62 19.83
N SER A 44 21.84 -8.51 20.07
CA SER A 44 22.46 -8.64 21.39
C SER A 44 22.87 -7.29 22.02
N ASN A 45 23.24 -6.30 21.20
CA ASN A 45 23.90 -5.08 21.68
C ASN A 45 22.98 -3.83 21.78
N VAL A 46 21.74 -3.89 21.34
CA VAL A 46 20.79 -2.79 21.59
C VAL A 46 20.55 -2.66 23.10
N GLU A 47 20.89 -1.52 23.69
CA GLU A 47 20.80 -1.32 25.14
C GLU A 47 19.36 -1.16 25.60
N SER A 48 18.53 -0.43 24.85
CA SER A 48 17.12 -0.17 25.18
C SER A 48 16.24 -0.07 23.95
N ILE A 49 15.07 -0.73 24.01
CA ILE A 49 14.02 -0.54 22.98
C ILE A 49 13.36 0.85 23.04
N TYR A 50 13.66 1.66 24.06
CA TYR A 50 13.20 3.04 24.17
C TYR A 50 14.20 4.02 23.58
N ASP A 51 15.39 3.58 23.20
CA ASP A 51 16.37 4.36 22.49
C ASP A 51 16.10 4.30 20.98
N LEU A 52 15.40 5.32 20.49
CA LEU A 52 15.06 5.41 19.08
C LEU A 52 16.29 5.67 18.19
N GLU A 53 17.36 6.26 18.72
CA GLU A 53 18.58 6.52 17.95
C GLU A 53 19.23 5.20 17.51
N GLU A 54 19.27 4.20 18.40
CA GLU A 54 19.75 2.86 18.04
C GLU A 54 18.88 2.19 16.97
N ILE A 55 17.56 2.34 17.07
CA ILE A 55 16.61 1.80 16.09
C ILE A 55 16.79 2.46 14.72
N PHE A 56 16.92 3.79 14.69
CA PHE A 56 17.19 4.52 13.45
C PHE A 56 18.56 4.14 12.85
N LYS A 57 19.57 3.91 13.69
CA LYS A 57 20.89 3.45 13.24
C LYS A 57 20.82 2.07 12.57
N ILE A 58 20.10 1.12 13.14
CA ILE A 58 19.89 -0.20 12.51
C ILE A 58 19.25 -0.02 11.12
N TYR A 59 18.24 0.86 11.01
CA TYR A 59 17.62 1.13 9.73
C TYR A 59 18.59 1.80 8.74
N ASP A 60 19.38 2.75 9.17
CA ASP A 60 20.39 3.41 8.34
C ASP A 60 21.41 2.42 7.78
N ASP A 61 21.89 1.50 8.60
CA ASP A 61 22.83 0.45 8.18
C ASP A 61 22.17 -0.51 7.18
N TYR A 62 20.90 -0.91 7.42
CA TYR A 62 20.08 -1.66 6.47
C TYR A 62 19.92 -0.92 5.13
N SER A 63 19.57 0.37 5.18
CA SER A 63 19.33 1.19 4.00
C SER A 63 20.61 1.38 3.18
N LYS A 64 21.73 1.68 3.83
CA LYS A 64 23.05 1.78 3.18
C LYS A 64 23.41 0.48 2.47
N ARG A 65 23.32 -0.65 3.18
CA ARG A 65 23.63 -1.96 2.61
C ARG A 65 22.70 -2.30 1.43
N SER A 66 21.41 -2.03 1.55
CA SER A 66 20.45 -2.29 0.49
C SER A 66 20.75 -1.44 -0.76
N LEU A 67 21.14 -0.17 -0.59
CA LEU A 67 21.57 0.70 -1.71
C LEU A 67 22.86 0.22 -2.35
N GLU A 68 23.84 -0.27 -1.56
CA GLU A 68 25.06 -0.89 -2.09
C GLU A 68 24.76 -2.13 -2.93
N LEU A 69 23.85 -3.00 -2.45
CA LEU A 69 23.43 -4.19 -3.19
C LEU A 69 22.68 -3.85 -4.47
N ILE A 70 21.80 -2.84 -4.44
CA ILE A 70 21.14 -2.35 -5.67
C ILE A 70 22.17 -1.78 -6.65
N SER A 71 23.15 -1.03 -6.18
CA SER A 71 24.23 -0.50 -7.03
C SER A 71 25.04 -1.64 -7.66
N TYR A 72 25.36 -2.66 -6.90
CA TYR A 72 26.02 -3.87 -7.39
C TYR A 72 25.17 -4.58 -8.47
N GLN A 73 23.87 -4.72 -8.25
CA GLN A 73 22.96 -5.31 -9.22
C GLN A 73 22.86 -4.47 -10.51
N LEU A 74 22.83 -3.14 -10.39
CA LEU A 74 22.84 -2.23 -11.56
C LEU A 74 24.13 -2.37 -12.37
N GLU A 75 25.29 -2.46 -11.70
CA GLU A 75 26.57 -2.68 -12.38
C GLU A 75 26.57 -4.00 -13.16
N MET A 76 26.06 -5.06 -12.57
CA MET A 76 25.95 -6.36 -13.23
C MET A 76 25.05 -6.31 -14.46
N VAL A 77 23.85 -5.75 -14.34
CA VAL A 77 22.91 -5.64 -15.47
C VAL A 77 23.52 -4.79 -16.60
N ASN A 78 24.25 -3.71 -16.26
CA ASN A 78 24.89 -2.88 -17.28
C ASN A 78 26.01 -3.64 -18.05
N ARG A 79 26.70 -4.59 -17.38
CA ARG A 79 27.76 -5.42 -17.98
C ARG A 79 27.24 -6.59 -18.81
N LEU A 80 25.95 -6.96 -18.69
CA LEU A 80 25.37 -8.02 -19.52
C LEU A 80 25.40 -7.64 -21.01
N GLU A 81 26.05 -8.47 -21.82
CA GLU A 81 26.21 -8.24 -23.25
C GLU A 81 25.31 -9.17 -24.12
N ASN A 82 25.06 -10.38 -23.64
CA ASN A 82 24.27 -11.36 -24.39
C ASN A 82 23.61 -12.42 -23.47
N LEU A 83 22.66 -13.17 -24.05
CA LEU A 83 21.95 -14.25 -23.35
C LEU A 83 22.83 -15.44 -22.99
N GLY A 84 23.96 -15.65 -23.66
CA GLY A 84 24.86 -16.76 -23.36
C GLY A 84 25.41 -16.72 -21.94
N GLU A 85 25.59 -15.54 -21.37
CA GLU A 85 26.03 -15.34 -20.01
C GLU A 85 24.99 -15.75 -18.95
N LEU A 86 23.74 -15.93 -19.36
CA LEU A 86 22.63 -16.34 -18.52
C LEU A 86 22.33 -17.84 -18.63
N ASN A 87 22.94 -18.53 -19.58
CA ASN A 87 22.76 -19.96 -19.81
C ASN A 87 23.55 -20.79 -18.80
N THR A 88 23.04 -20.86 -17.57
CA THR A 88 23.67 -21.56 -16.45
C THR A 88 22.70 -22.56 -15.84
N THR A 89 23.23 -23.58 -15.15
CA THR A 89 22.45 -24.59 -14.39
C THR A 89 22.28 -24.18 -12.92
N GLU A 90 22.36 -22.89 -12.62
CA GLU A 90 22.26 -22.35 -11.26
C GLU A 90 20.80 -22.34 -10.78
N PHE A 91 20.62 -22.55 -9.49
CA PHE A 91 19.31 -22.55 -8.84
C PHE A 91 19.20 -21.37 -7.87
N VAL A 92 18.02 -20.76 -7.79
CA VAL A 92 17.67 -19.70 -6.84
C VAL A 92 16.60 -20.21 -5.91
N GLU A 93 16.90 -20.25 -4.62
CA GLU A 93 15.92 -20.51 -3.57
C GLU A 93 15.09 -19.23 -3.38
N LYS A 94 13.83 -19.24 -3.85
CA LYS A 94 12.97 -18.05 -3.81
C LYS A 94 12.34 -17.80 -2.44
N ASP A 95 11.98 -18.85 -1.74
CA ASP A 95 11.44 -18.79 -0.39
C ASP A 95 12.57 -19.04 0.61
N ARG A 96 12.94 -17.99 1.32
CA ARG A 96 14.02 -18.03 2.31
C ARG A 96 13.54 -17.75 3.74
N GLU A 97 12.25 -17.86 3.99
CA GLU A 97 11.69 -17.62 5.32
C GLU A 97 12.35 -18.51 6.39
N ASP A 98 12.56 -19.81 6.08
CA ASP A 98 13.21 -20.78 6.96
C ASP A 98 14.72 -20.93 6.71
N ALA A 99 15.26 -20.25 5.70
CA ALA A 99 16.68 -20.36 5.39
C ALA A 99 17.56 -19.67 6.45
N LYS A 100 18.81 -20.13 6.57
CA LYS A 100 19.81 -19.44 7.39
C LYS A 100 20.29 -18.16 6.70
N ARG A 101 20.69 -17.17 7.51
CA ARG A 101 21.40 -16.00 7.01
C ARG A 101 22.75 -16.40 6.44
N PHE A 102 23.23 -15.64 5.48
CA PHE A 102 24.57 -15.80 4.95
C PHE A 102 25.62 -15.36 5.97
N ASP A 103 26.76 -16.03 5.99
CA ASP A 103 27.84 -15.70 6.91
C ASP A 103 28.76 -14.59 6.38
N SER A 104 28.76 -14.33 5.07
CA SER A 104 29.61 -13.30 4.46
C SER A 104 28.88 -12.40 3.47
N LEU A 105 29.38 -11.18 3.31
CA LEU A 105 28.94 -10.27 2.25
C LEU A 105 29.16 -10.80 0.84
N LYS A 106 30.17 -11.67 0.67
CA LYS A 106 30.43 -12.31 -0.61
C LYS A 106 29.28 -13.25 -0.97
N ASP A 107 28.77 -14.03 -0.02
CA ASP A 107 27.68 -14.95 -0.25
C ASP A 107 26.36 -14.19 -0.50
N ILE A 108 26.11 -13.09 0.22
CA ILE A 108 25.00 -12.19 -0.06
C ILE A 108 25.09 -11.66 -1.51
N LYS A 109 26.26 -11.16 -1.92
CA LYS A 109 26.45 -10.67 -3.30
C LYS A 109 26.27 -11.77 -4.33
N ASN A 110 26.77 -12.96 -4.10
CA ASN A 110 26.58 -14.10 -4.97
C ASN A 110 25.08 -14.44 -5.11
N TYR A 111 24.35 -14.42 -4.02
CA TYR A 111 22.91 -14.64 -4.06
C TYR A 111 22.17 -13.54 -4.82
N HIS A 112 22.52 -12.26 -4.60
CA HIS A 112 21.98 -11.13 -5.38
C HIS A 112 22.29 -11.22 -6.87
N HIS A 113 23.45 -11.81 -7.22
CA HIS A 113 23.78 -12.12 -8.62
C HIS A 113 22.79 -13.12 -9.23
N LEU A 114 22.49 -14.20 -8.51
CA LEU A 114 21.49 -15.19 -8.97
C LEU A 114 20.08 -14.59 -9.06
N LEU A 115 19.69 -13.78 -8.08
CA LEU A 115 18.39 -13.08 -8.12
C LEU A 115 18.24 -12.22 -9.36
N ILE A 116 19.27 -11.44 -9.70
CA ILE A 116 19.20 -10.52 -10.85
C ILE A 116 19.19 -11.26 -12.18
N LYS A 117 19.96 -12.37 -12.29
CA LYS A 117 19.89 -13.27 -13.44
C LYS A 117 18.47 -13.81 -13.63
N ASN A 118 17.89 -14.33 -12.55
CA ASN A 118 16.53 -14.89 -12.61
C ASN A 118 15.48 -13.81 -12.94
N GLU A 119 15.61 -12.60 -12.40
CA GLU A 119 14.70 -11.49 -12.71
C GLU A 119 14.81 -11.08 -14.18
N PHE A 120 16.03 -10.99 -14.72
CA PHE A 120 16.27 -10.70 -16.13
C PHE A 120 15.63 -11.77 -17.04
N ILE A 121 15.87 -13.05 -16.75
CA ILE A 121 15.31 -14.17 -17.52
C ILE A 121 13.77 -14.10 -17.53
N ASN A 122 13.14 -13.84 -16.39
CA ASN A 122 11.69 -13.73 -16.30
C ASN A 122 11.13 -12.56 -17.15
N ILE A 123 11.83 -11.43 -17.20
CA ILE A 123 11.46 -10.30 -18.04
C ILE A 123 11.65 -10.68 -19.52
N PHE A 124 12.79 -11.29 -19.83
CA PHE A 124 13.12 -11.67 -21.22
C PHE A 124 12.13 -12.69 -21.78
N LEU A 125 11.73 -13.69 -21.01
CA LEU A 125 10.72 -14.70 -21.44
C LEU A 125 9.36 -14.06 -21.77
N SER A 126 9.07 -12.89 -21.24
CA SER A 126 7.82 -12.16 -21.53
C SER A 126 7.97 -11.15 -22.66
N ASP A 127 9.17 -10.65 -22.91
CA ASP A 127 9.44 -9.51 -23.79
C ASP A 127 10.14 -9.92 -25.11
N ASP A 128 10.81 -11.07 -25.09
CA ASP A 128 11.60 -11.65 -26.19
C ASP A 128 12.58 -10.65 -26.86
N ASN A 129 13.02 -9.64 -26.08
CA ASN A 129 13.96 -8.61 -26.54
C ASN A 129 14.96 -8.28 -25.44
N PHE A 130 16.25 -8.50 -25.72
CA PHE A 130 17.34 -8.34 -24.74
C PHE A 130 17.47 -6.90 -24.24
N GLU A 131 17.55 -5.91 -25.13
CA GLU A 131 17.75 -4.50 -24.77
C GLU A 131 16.53 -3.93 -24.05
N SER A 132 15.32 -4.28 -24.46
CA SER A 132 14.10 -3.91 -23.77
C SER A 132 14.06 -4.49 -22.34
N SER A 133 14.39 -5.78 -22.19
CA SER A 133 14.45 -6.45 -20.89
C SER A 133 15.48 -5.85 -19.96
N LYS A 134 16.69 -5.52 -20.50
CA LYS A 134 17.75 -4.82 -19.77
C LYS A 134 17.30 -3.45 -19.29
N SER A 135 16.68 -2.66 -20.16
CA SER A 135 16.14 -1.34 -19.82
C SER A 135 15.05 -1.41 -18.74
N LYS A 136 14.12 -2.38 -18.85
CA LYS A 136 13.08 -2.61 -17.85
C LYS A 136 13.66 -2.97 -16.49
N LEU A 137 14.66 -3.86 -16.46
CA LEU A 137 15.30 -4.26 -15.21
C LEU A 137 16.06 -3.10 -14.55
N ILE A 138 16.83 -2.32 -15.34
CA ILE A 138 17.50 -1.11 -14.86
C ILE A 138 16.48 -0.13 -14.25
N LYS A 139 15.35 0.09 -14.92
CA LYS A 139 14.28 0.96 -14.43
C LYS A 139 13.71 0.45 -13.11
N ARG A 140 13.46 -0.86 -12.97
CA ARG A 140 12.99 -1.47 -11.70
C ARG A 140 13.99 -1.26 -10.56
N LEU A 141 15.27 -1.50 -10.80
CA LEU A 141 16.33 -1.30 -9.80
C LEU A 141 16.45 0.17 -9.37
N LYS A 142 16.42 1.10 -10.33
CA LYS A 142 16.41 2.55 -10.04
C LYS A 142 15.18 2.94 -9.20
N ASN A 143 14.00 2.40 -9.50
CA ASN A 143 12.79 2.66 -8.73
C ASN A 143 12.90 2.08 -7.30
N ARG A 144 13.45 0.87 -7.12
CA ARG A 144 13.74 0.32 -5.78
C ARG A 144 14.66 1.24 -4.97
N SER A 145 15.72 1.75 -5.60
CA SER A 145 16.64 2.72 -4.98
C SER A 145 15.93 4.02 -4.59
N LYS A 146 15.09 4.57 -5.49
CA LYS A 146 14.29 5.77 -5.19
C LYS A 146 13.34 5.55 -4.02
N THR A 147 12.63 4.42 -3.99
CA THR A 147 11.70 4.07 -2.91
C THR A 147 12.41 4.01 -1.56
N LEU A 148 13.56 3.31 -1.50
CA LEU A 148 14.32 3.17 -0.28
C LEU A 148 14.80 4.53 0.27
N LYS A 149 15.26 5.43 -0.61
CA LYS A 149 15.72 6.79 -0.23
C LYS A 149 14.59 7.71 0.27
N ARG A 150 13.33 7.35 0.03
CA ARG A 150 12.14 8.15 0.41
C ARG A 150 11.49 7.69 1.71
N ILE A 151 12.01 6.67 2.36
CA ILE A 151 11.53 6.23 3.66
C ILE A 151 11.80 7.34 4.68
N LYS A 152 10.76 7.70 5.44
CA LYS A 152 10.81 8.76 6.45
C LYS A 152 10.93 8.18 7.85
N SER A 153 11.27 9.03 8.82
CA SER A 153 11.34 8.65 10.23
C SER A 153 10.04 8.03 10.75
N ASP A 154 8.88 8.55 10.31
CA ASP A 154 7.57 8.01 10.70
C ASP A 154 7.33 6.60 10.16
N ASP A 155 7.84 6.29 8.96
CA ASP A 155 7.76 4.95 8.38
C ASP A 155 8.62 3.97 9.20
N ILE A 156 9.85 4.38 9.57
CA ILE A 156 10.77 3.59 10.41
C ILE A 156 10.17 3.34 11.78
N PHE A 157 9.62 4.40 12.40
CA PHE A 157 8.95 4.29 13.69
C PHE A 157 7.75 3.34 13.61
N SER A 158 6.97 3.39 12.52
CA SER A 158 5.83 2.50 12.31
C SER A 158 6.27 1.03 12.18
N LEU A 159 7.35 0.75 11.47
CA LEU A 159 7.94 -0.61 11.39
C LEU A 159 8.35 -1.10 12.76
N PHE A 160 9.04 -0.27 13.53
CA PHE A 160 9.49 -0.63 14.87
C PHE A 160 8.33 -0.81 15.85
N ALA A 161 7.35 0.10 15.86
CA ALA A 161 6.16 -0.03 16.68
C ALA A 161 5.37 -1.31 16.36
N ASN A 162 5.29 -1.68 15.08
CA ASN A 162 4.66 -2.93 14.67
C ASN A 162 5.49 -4.17 15.03
N ALA A 163 6.81 -4.09 15.11
CA ALA A 163 7.63 -5.17 15.66
C ALA A 163 7.34 -5.43 17.15
N ILE A 164 6.88 -4.41 17.89
CA ILE A 164 6.44 -4.56 19.27
C ILE A 164 5.02 -5.12 19.33
N THR A 165 4.08 -4.54 18.58
CA THR A 165 2.67 -4.89 18.67
C THR A 165 2.40 -6.31 18.20
N SER A 166 3.11 -6.79 17.18
CA SER A 166 3.01 -8.15 16.67
C SER A 166 3.42 -9.24 17.68
N LEU A 167 4.11 -8.89 18.76
CA LEU A 167 4.40 -9.81 19.87
C LEU A 167 3.17 -10.09 20.74
N TYR A 168 2.18 -9.22 20.73
CA TYR A 168 0.91 -9.44 21.45
C TYR A 168 0.02 -10.43 20.70
N ASP A 169 -0.25 -10.15 19.44
CA ASP A 169 -0.96 -11.03 18.51
C ASP A 169 -0.79 -10.52 17.06
N PRO A 170 -1.11 -11.34 16.04
CA PRO A 170 -0.94 -10.95 14.64
C PRO A 170 -1.89 -9.85 14.16
N HIS A 171 -2.90 -9.45 14.94
CA HIS A 171 -3.89 -8.44 14.57
C HIS A 171 -3.68 -7.10 15.28
N THR A 172 -2.81 -7.05 16.30
CA THR A 172 -2.47 -5.81 17.01
C THR A 172 -1.45 -5.02 16.22
N ASN A 173 -1.86 -3.89 15.66
CA ASN A 173 -1.01 -3.04 14.82
C ASN A 173 -0.96 -1.61 15.35
N TYR A 174 0.17 -0.96 15.15
CA TYR A 174 0.32 0.48 15.25
C TYR A 174 -0.05 1.12 13.91
N LEU A 175 -0.95 2.06 13.93
CA LEU A 175 -1.26 2.91 12.78
C LEU A 175 -0.64 4.28 13.00
N SER A 176 0.17 4.74 12.03
CA SER A 176 0.60 6.13 12.01
C SER A 176 -0.62 7.05 11.87
N PRO A 177 -0.54 8.34 12.23
CA PRO A 177 -1.67 9.27 12.09
C PRO A 177 -2.30 9.23 10.69
N LYS A 178 -1.47 9.09 9.67
CA LYS A 178 -1.91 8.99 8.29
C LYS A 178 -2.58 7.64 7.98
N SER A 179 -1.99 6.53 8.42
CA SER A 179 -2.59 5.21 8.25
C SER A 179 -3.92 5.10 9.00
N GLN A 180 -4.05 5.81 10.14
CA GLN A 180 -5.30 5.92 10.86
C GLN A 180 -6.36 6.69 10.06
N GLU A 181 -6.00 7.82 9.42
CA GLU A 181 -6.90 8.57 8.54
C GLU A 181 -7.40 7.67 7.38
N ASP A 182 -6.50 6.95 6.71
CA ASP A 182 -6.87 6.03 5.65
C ASP A 182 -7.77 4.87 6.17
N PHE A 183 -7.51 4.36 7.38
CA PHE A 183 -8.37 3.38 8.02
C PHE A 183 -9.77 3.95 8.31
N GLU A 184 -9.87 5.17 8.85
CA GLU A 184 -11.14 5.86 9.12
C GLU A 184 -11.94 6.09 7.83
N ILE A 185 -11.28 6.48 6.74
CA ILE A 185 -11.90 6.62 5.41
C ILE A 185 -12.48 5.29 4.93
N ASN A 186 -11.72 4.20 5.06
CA ASN A 186 -12.17 2.88 4.66
C ASN A 186 -13.32 2.37 5.53
N MET A 187 -13.34 2.73 6.81
CA MET A 187 -14.40 2.34 7.74
C MET A 187 -15.67 3.20 7.56
N SER A 188 -15.53 4.50 7.33
CA SER A 188 -16.70 5.38 7.11
C SER A 188 -17.25 5.31 5.70
N LEU A 189 -16.50 4.71 4.75
CA LEU A 189 -16.77 4.74 3.30
C LEU A 189 -16.98 6.15 2.78
N SER A 190 -16.29 7.12 3.35
CA SER A 190 -16.39 8.53 2.94
C SER A 190 -15.08 9.27 3.22
N LEU A 191 -14.80 10.26 2.38
CA LEU A 191 -13.64 11.14 2.57
C LEU A 191 -13.98 12.56 2.15
N GLU A 192 -13.28 13.54 2.70
CA GLU A 192 -13.34 14.92 2.22
C GLU A 192 -12.18 15.17 1.22
N GLY A 193 -12.53 15.52 -0.01
CA GLY A 193 -11.54 15.69 -1.06
C GLY A 193 -12.18 15.90 -2.43
N ILE A 194 -11.47 15.58 -3.49
CA ILE A 194 -11.94 15.74 -4.87
C ILE A 194 -12.62 14.51 -5.47
N GLY A 195 -12.40 13.32 -4.90
CA GLY A 195 -12.98 12.07 -5.43
C GLY A 195 -12.24 11.55 -6.66
N ALA A 196 -10.91 11.54 -6.63
CA ALA A 196 -10.07 10.92 -7.64
C ALA A 196 -9.24 9.79 -7.02
N ILE A 197 -9.17 8.65 -7.71
CA ILE A 197 -8.26 7.55 -7.38
C ILE A 197 -6.98 7.77 -8.20
N LEU A 198 -5.86 7.80 -7.51
CA LEU A 198 -4.57 8.16 -8.06
C LEU A 198 -3.60 6.98 -8.03
N SER A 199 -2.66 6.94 -8.97
CA SER A 199 -1.49 6.06 -8.95
C SER A 199 -0.24 6.84 -9.35
N VAL A 200 0.93 6.27 -9.08
CA VAL A 200 2.20 6.84 -9.57
C VAL A 200 2.75 5.93 -10.67
N GLU A 201 3.04 6.51 -11.81
CA GLU A 201 3.73 5.87 -12.92
C GLU A 201 4.90 6.74 -13.35
N ASP A 202 6.13 6.17 -13.33
CA ASP A 202 7.37 6.86 -13.68
C ASP A 202 7.63 8.16 -12.89
N GLY A 203 7.20 8.20 -11.63
CA GLY A 203 7.35 9.37 -10.76
C GLY A 203 6.28 10.44 -10.97
N ILE A 204 5.30 10.23 -11.84
CA ILE A 204 4.21 11.16 -12.11
C ILE A 204 2.91 10.61 -11.54
N THR A 205 2.18 11.43 -10.81
CA THR A 205 0.84 11.08 -10.29
C THR A 205 -0.18 11.14 -11.42
N LYS A 206 -0.91 10.04 -11.64
CA LYS A 206 -1.96 9.91 -12.66
C LYS A 206 -3.32 9.63 -12.04
N ILE A 207 -4.37 10.09 -12.69
CA ILE A 207 -5.76 9.77 -12.35
C ILE A 207 -6.11 8.40 -12.95
N VAL A 208 -6.38 7.43 -12.08
CA VAL A 208 -6.82 6.08 -12.50
C VAL A 208 -8.33 6.04 -12.71
N ARG A 209 -9.08 6.68 -11.80
CA ARG A 209 -10.55 6.72 -11.85
C ARG A 209 -11.07 7.94 -11.10
N LEU A 210 -12.18 8.47 -11.55
CA LEU A 210 -12.99 9.44 -10.82
C LEU A 210 -14.13 8.73 -10.10
N VAL A 211 -14.39 9.13 -8.86
CA VAL A 211 -15.53 8.60 -8.10
C VAL A 211 -16.81 9.23 -8.67
N PRO A 212 -17.77 8.43 -9.15
CA PRO A 212 -19.01 8.96 -9.74
C PRO A 212 -19.74 9.90 -8.77
N GLY A 213 -20.15 11.05 -9.26
CA GLY A 213 -20.81 12.09 -8.46
C GLY A 213 -19.90 12.82 -7.47
N GLY A 214 -18.61 12.54 -7.46
CA GLY A 214 -17.61 13.27 -6.68
C GLY A 214 -17.31 14.67 -7.25
N PRO A 215 -16.61 15.54 -6.50
CA PRO A 215 -16.29 16.91 -6.97
C PRO A 215 -15.52 16.94 -8.28
N ALA A 216 -14.51 16.07 -8.46
CA ALA A 216 -13.73 16.02 -9.69
C ALA A 216 -14.57 15.58 -10.89
N ASP A 217 -15.43 14.57 -10.71
CA ASP A 217 -16.34 14.07 -11.74
C ASP A 217 -17.35 15.17 -12.14
N LYS A 218 -18.00 15.81 -11.16
CA LYS A 218 -18.96 16.92 -11.40
C LYS A 218 -18.33 18.14 -12.06
N SER A 219 -17.06 18.41 -11.79
CA SER A 219 -16.37 19.56 -12.38
C SER A 219 -16.17 19.41 -13.89
N GLY A 220 -16.04 18.17 -14.40
CA GLY A 220 -15.67 17.88 -15.79
C GLY A 220 -14.28 18.36 -16.20
N LEU A 221 -13.48 18.88 -15.25
CA LEU A 221 -12.15 19.43 -15.50
C LEU A 221 -11.04 18.38 -15.52
N LEU A 222 -11.29 17.19 -14.94
CA LEU A 222 -10.34 16.09 -14.87
C LEU A 222 -10.85 14.89 -15.66
N LYS A 223 -9.92 14.14 -16.23
CA LYS A 223 -10.19 12.89 -16.95
C LYS A 223 -9.25 11.78 -16.46
N VAL A 224 -9.66 10.55 -16.70
CA VAL A 224 -8.81 9.36 -16.49
C VAL A 224 -7.55 9.49 -17.33
N ASN A 225 -6.41 9.11 -16.75
CA ASN A 225 -5.05 9.22 -17.29
C ASN A 225 -4.48 10.63 -17.39
N ASP A 226 -5.20 11.69 -16.95
CA ASP A 226 -4.55 13.00 -16.77
C ASP A 226 -3.44 12.89 -15.71
N LYS A 227 -2.33 13.60 -15.95
CA LYS A 227 -1.16 13.64 -15.08
C LYS A 227 -1.22 14.88 -14.20
N ILE A 228 -1.01 14.71 -12.90
CA ILE A 228 -0.92 15.80 -11.93
C ILE A 228 0.56 16.08 -11.71
N VAL A 229 1.00 17.29 -12.08
CA VAL A 229 2.41 17.71 -12.01
C VAL A 229 2.64 18.81 -10.98
N GLY A 230 1.59 19.54 -10.58
CA GLY A 230 1.65 20.56 -9.55
C GLY A 230 0.39 20.56 -8.68
N VAL A 231 0.54 20.86 -7.39
CA VAL A 231 -0.55 20.96 -6.42
C VAL A 231 -0.33 22.15 -5.51
N ALA A 232 -1.39 22.96 -5.30
CA ALA A 232 -1.44 23.90 -4.19
C ALA A 232 -2.63 23.57 -3.30
N SER A 233 -2.39 23.35 -2.02
CA SER A 233 -3.43 22.89 -1.08
C SER A 233 -4.53 23.94 -0.80
N SER A 234 -4.31 25.20 -1.18
CA SER A 234 -5.32 26.27 -1.22
C SER A 234 -5.04 27.25 -2.37
N PRO A 235 -6.02 28.06 -2.79
CA PRO A 235 -5.85 29.03 -3.87
C PRO A 235 -4.78 30.09 -3.61
N GLU A 236 -4.49 30.40 -2.35
CA GLU A 236 -3.53 31.42 -1.93
C GLU A 236 -2.09 30.91 -1.92
N LYS A 237 -1.89 29.60 -1.94
CA LYS A 237 -0.55 28.99 -1.96
C LYS A 237 -0.03 28.88 -3.38
N GLU A 238 1.29 28.88 -3.47
CA GLU A 238 1.98 28.58 -4.72
C GLU A 238 1.83 27.10 -5.08
N LEU A 239 1.88 26.81 -6.38
CA LEU A 239 1.90 25.45 -6.88
C LEU A 239 3.25 24.80 -6.55
N GLU A 240 3.19 23.69 -5.85
CA GLU A 240 4.35 22.83 -5.58
C GLU A 240 4.49 21.82 -6.72
N ASP A 241 5.66 21.69 -7.34
CA ASP A 241 5.94 20.62 -8.28
C ASP A 241 5.97 19.29 -7.54
N VAL A 242 5.02 18.41 -7.88
CA VAL A 242 4.85 17.11 -7.21
C VAL A 242 5.41 15.92 -8.00
N ARG A 243 6.17 16.19 -9.08
CA ARG A 243 6.86 15.14 -9.80
C ARG A 243 7.85 14.43 -8.88
N ASP A 244 7.95 13.12 -9.05
CA ASP A 244 8.78 12.26 -8.21
C ASP A 244 8.39 12.25 -6.70
N TRP A 245 7.27 12.85 -6.29
CA TRP A 245 6.80 12.77 -4.90
C TRP A 245 6.15 11.41 -4.59
N ARG A 246 6.10 11.07 -3.32
CA ARG A 246 5.31 9.92 -2.86
C ARG A 246 3.82 10.24 -3.04
N ILE A 247 3.06 9.25 -3.50
CA ILE A 247 1.62 9.42 -3.74
C ILE A 247 0.87 9.91 -2.50
N ASP A 248 1.29 9.43 -1.35
CA ASP A 248 0.69 9.80 -0.08
C ASP A 248 0.92 11.28 0.28
N GLU A 249 2.03 11.87 -0.12
CA GLU A 249 2.28 13.30 0.05
C GLU A 249 1.39 14.12 -0.89
N VAL A 250 1.31 13.71 -2.15
CA VAL A 250 0.45 14.36 -3.15
C VAL A 250 -1.03 14.30 -2.73
N VAL A 251 -1.49 13.12 -2.28
CA VAL A 251 -2.85 12.93 -1.76
C VAL A 251 -3.11 13.82 -0.55
N GLY A 252 -2.12 13.96 0.36
CA GLY A 252 -2.22 14.83 1.53
C GLY A 252 -2.43 16.32 1.16
N LEU A 253 -1.84 16.80 0.06
CA LEU A 253 -2.09 18.15 -0.44
C LEU A 253 -3.47 18.30 -1.12
N ILE A 254 -3.92 17.23 -1.80
CA ILE A 254 -5.19 17.24 -2.55
C ILE A 254 -6.39 17.11 -1.62
N ARG A 255 -6.33 16.25 -0.58
CA ARG A 255 -7.37 16.13 0.45
C ARG A 255 -7.48 17.41 1.28
N GLY A 256 -8.59 17.57 1.97
CA GLY A 256 -8.82 18.68 2.90
C GLY A 256 -10.30 18.94 3.10
N PRO A 257 -10.66 19.87 4.02
CA PRO A 257 -12.04 20.10 4.43
C PRO A 257 -12.96 20.41 3.26
N LYS A 258 -14.19 19.88 3.32
CA LYS A 258 -15.23 20.19 2.34
C LYS A 258 -15.44 21.70 2.20
N ASN A 259 -15.82 22.15 1.01
CA ASN A 259 -16.02 23.55 0.63
C ASN A 259 -14.72 24.39 0.56
N THR A 260 -13.54 23.79 0.79
CA THR A 260 -12.26 24.43 0.45
C THR A 260 -11.85 24.10 -0.98
N LYS A 261 -10.93 24.87 -1.55
CA LYS A 261 -10.46 24.67 -2.92
C LYS A 261 -9.03 24.15 -2.94
N VAL A 262 -8.73 23.35 -3.94
CA VAL A 262 -7.38 22.92 -4.31
C VAL A 262 -7.08 23.36 -5.73
N LYS A 263 -5.85 23.84 -5.98
CA LYS A 263 -5.34 24.05 -7.34
C LYS A 263 -4.51 22.86 -7.79
N LEU A 264 -4.72 22.43 -9.02
CA LEU A 264 -3.97 21.35 -9.64
C LEU A 264 -3.41 21.83 -10.96
N GLU A 265 -2.13 21.63 -11.20
CA GLU A 265 -1.55 21.71 -12.52
C GLU A 265 -1.58 20.32 -13.14
N ILE A 266 -2.24 20.21 -14.29
CA ILE A 266 -2.47 18.93 -14.95
C ILE A 266 -1.98 18.95 -16.40
N ILE A 267 -1.40 17.85 -16.83
CA ILE A 267 -1.10 17.57 -18.24
C ILE A 267 -2.17 16.56 -18.71
N PRO A 268 -3.02 16.94 -19.70
CA PRO A 268 -4.00 16.01 -20.24
C PRO A 268 -3.34 14.80 -20.90
N ASN A 269 -3.98 13.63 -20.79
CA ASN A 269 -3.47 12.38 -21.41
C ASN A 269 -3.24 12.50 -22.95
N SER A 270 -3.97 13.41 -23.60
CA SER A 270 -3.84 13.66 -25.05
C SER A 270 -2.64 14.54 -25.41
N ALA A 271 -1.92 15.11 -24.43
CA ALA A 271 -0.78 15.99 -24.65
C ALA A 271 0.55 15.23 -24.48
N SER A 272 1.60 15.66 -25.18
CA SER A 272 2.97 15.18 -24.93
C SER A 272 3.48 15.68 -23.58
N ASP A 273 4.46 14.99 -23.00
CA ASP A 273 4.99 15.31 -21.66
C ASP A 273 5.69 16.69 -21.58
N ASP A 274 6.07 17.26 -22.72
CA ASP A 274 6.73 18.57 -22.83
C ASP A 274 5.76 19.75 -22.89
N VAL A 275 4.44 19.51 -22.81
CA VAL A 275 3.44 20.59 -22.83
C VAL A 275 3.28 21.18 -21.43
N LEU A 276 3.21 22.51 -21.36
CA LEU A 276 2.88 23.22 -20.13
C LEU A 276 1.54 22.74 -19.58
N GLY A 277 1.52 22.42 -18.30
CA GLY A 277 0.30 22.01 -17.59
C GLY A 277 -0.73 23.14 -17.56
N ARG A 278 -2.01 22.77 -17.55
CA ARG A 278 -3.07 23.74 -17.28
C ARG A 278 -3.42 23.72 -15.80
N VAL A 279 -3.60 24.89 -15.22
CA VAL A 279 -4.03 25.04 -13.83
C VAL A 279 -5.55 25.01 -13.75
N ILE A 280 -6.08 24.17 -12.86
CA ILE A 280 -7.51 24.07 -12.56
C ILE A 280 -7.75 24.23 -11.07
N GLU A 281 -8.93 24.68 -10.70
CA GLU A 281 -9.39 24.69 -9.30
C GLU A 281 -10.57 23.73 -9.13
N ILE A 282 -10.52 22.94 -8.06
CA ILE A 282 -11.61 22.04 -7.68
C ILE A 282 -12.00 22.32 -6.24
N THR A 283 -13.30 22.52 -6.00
CA THR A 283 -13.84 22.62 -4.65
C THR A 283 -13.98 21.22 -4.05
N ARG A 284 -13.35 21.00 -2.90
CA ARG A 284 -13.45 19.73 -2.17
C ARG A 284 -14.86 19.51 -1.65
N GLY A 285 -15.29 18.28 -1.58
CA GLY A 285 -16.59 17.88 -1.06
C GLY A 285 -16.52 16.55 -0.33
N LEU A 286 -17.65 16.13 0.21
CA LEU A 286 -17.80 14.80 0.75
C LEU A 286 -17.93 13.80 -0.42
N VAL A 287 -17.01 12.87 -0.48
CA VAL A 287 -16.97 11.80 -1.47
C VAL A 287 -17.40 10.51 -0.79
N LYS A 288 -18.45 9.88 -1.30
CA LYS A 288 -18.94 8.59 -0.80
C LYS A 288 -18.35 7.45 -1.63
N LEU A 289 -17.81 6.45 -0.97
CA LEU A 289 -17.22 5.26 -1.59
C LEU A 289 -18.27 4.13 -1.70
N GLU A 290 -19.41 4.42 -2.33
CA GLU A 290 -20.54 3.48 -2.43
C GLU A 290 -20.17 2.17 -3.14
N ASP A 291 -19.16 2.19 -3.99
CA ASP A 291 -18.64 0.99 -4.64
C ASP A 291 -18.08 -0.04 -3.66
N GLN A 292 -17.67 0.40 -2.47
CA GLN A 292 -17.13 -0.44 -1.40
C GLN A 292 -18.19 -0.83 -0.36
N ALA A 293 -19.42 -0.35 -0.50
CA ALA A 293 -20.52 -0.75 0.38
C ALA A 293 -21.11 -2.10 -0.02
N ALA A 294 -21.90 -2.69 0.89
CA ALA A 294 -22.68 -3.89 0.60
C ALA A 294 -23.59 -3.69 -0.62
N LYS A 295 -23.61 -4.66 -1.52
CA LYS A 295 -24.40 -4.61 -2.76
C LYS A 295 -25.35 -5.81 -2.85
N LYS A 296 -26.51 -5.57 -3.41
CA LYS A 296 -27.51 -6.58 -3.72
C LYS A 296 -27.41 -7.00 -5.19
N LYS A 297 -27.56 -8.30 -5.44
CA LYS A 297 -27.73 -8.87 -6.76
C LYS A 297 -28.75 -10.00 -6.69
N ASN A 298 -29.67 -10.06 -7.63
CA ASN A 298 -30.59 -11.19 -7.77
C ASN A 298 -30.14 -12.10 -8.91
N VAL A 299 -30.23 -13.42 -8.68
CA VAL A 299 -29.91 -14.43 -9.67
C VAL A 299 -31.03 -15.47 -9.71
N GLU A 300 -31.52 -15.72 -10.90
CA GLU A 300 -32.47 -16.80 -11.13
C GLU A 300 -31.72 -18.10 -11.40
N ILE A 301 -32.01 -19.14 -10.65
CA ILE A 301 -31.38 -20.46 -10.77
C ILE A 301 -32.49 -21.46 -11.13
N TYR A 302 -32.29 -22.19 -12.21
CA TYR A 302 -33.17 -23.26 -12.62
C TYR A 302 -32.64 -24.62 -12.16
N SER A 303 -33.39 -25.30 -11.31
CA SER A 303 -33.02 -26.62 -10.77
C SER A 303 -34.26 -27.47 -10.52
N LEU A 304 -34.19 -28.77 -10.77
CA LEU A 304 -35.28 -29.73 -10.54
C LEU A 304 -36.61 -29.29 -11.17
N ASN A 305 -36.56 -28.76 -12.41
CA ASN A 305 -37.72 -28.23 -13.16
C ASN A 305 -38.44 -27.06 -12.44
N LYS A 306 -37.79 -26.35 -11.56
CA LYS A 306 -38.29 -25.16 -10.86
C LYS A 306 -37.29 -24.02 -10.95
N SER A 307 -37.79 -22.80 -11.12
CA SER A 307 -36.97 -21.60 -11.02
C SER A 307 -36.97 -21.10 -9.58
N TYR A 308 -35.80 -20.69 -9.10
CA TYR A 308 -35.57 -20.10 -7.79
C TYR A 308 -34.94 -18.73 -7.98
N ASN A 309 -35.49 -17.74 -7.31
CA ASN A 309 -34.90 -16.40 -7.25
C ASN A 309 -34.02 -16.28 -5.98
N ILE A 310 -32.73 -16.14 -6.17
CA ILE A 310 -31.75 -16.08 -5.07
C ILE A 310 -31.18 -14.66 -4.96
N GLY A 311 -31.34 -14.06 -3.77
CA GLY A 311 -30.70 -12.78 -3.45
C GLY A 311 -29.27 -13.02 -3.01
N ILE A 312 -28.32 -12.31 -3.60
CA ILE A 312 -26.90 -12.34 -3.21
C ILE A 312 -26.56 -10.99 -2.59
N ILE A 313 -25.97 -11.01 -1.40
CA ILE A 313 -25.43 -9.85 -0.72
C ILE A 313 -23.91 -9.94 -0.82
N ASP A 314 -23.31 -9.11 -1.63
CA ASP A 314 -21.85 -8.95 -1.72
C ASP A 314 -21.40 -7.97 -0.63
N LEU A 315 -20.58 -8.45 0.31
CA LEU A 315 -20.08 -7.67 1.45
C LEU A 315 -18.54 -7.63 1.44
N PRO A 316 -17.94 -6.59 0.83
CA PRO A 316 -16.48 -6.53 0.65
C PRO A 316 -15.70 -6.19 1.92
N ALA A 317 -16.32 -5.61 2.95
CA ALA A 317 -15.72 -5.29 4.24
C ALA A 317 -16.77 -5.14 5.34
N PHE A 318 -16.35 -5.28 6.60
CA PHE A 318 -17.17 -4.93 7.77
C PHE A 318 -16.88 -3.47 8.15
N TYR A 319 -17.55 -2.54 7.53
CA TYR A 319 -17.36 -1.10 7.71
C TYR A 319 -18.30 -0.52 8.75
N MET A 320 -17.82 0.53 9.44
CA MET A 320 -18.60 1.31 10.40
C MET A 320 -18.00 2.71 10.53
N ASP A 321 -18.84 3.73 10.40
CA ASP A 321 -18.46 5.12 10.70
C ASP A 321 -18.40 5.32 12.22
N PHE A 322 -17.21 5.13 12.79
CA PHE A 322 -16.99 5.24 14.23
C PHE A 322 -17.22 6.65 14.78
N ASP A 323 -16.88 7.66 13.98
CA ASP A 323 -17.06 9.07 14.35
C ASP A 323 -18.53 9.44 14.43
N ALA A 324 -19.30 9.11 13.42
CA ALA A 324 -20.74 9.35 13.43
C ALA A 324 -21.44 8.53 14.53
N PHE A 325 -20.97 7.29 14.76
CA PHE A 325 -21.48 6.46 15.86
C PHE A 325 -21.19 7.08 17.23
N SER A 326 -19.94 7.53 17.48
CA SER A 326 -19.53 8.13 18.76
C SER A 326 -20.26 9.44 19.07
N ARG A 327 -20.65 10.19 18.03
CA ARG A 327 -21.47 11.42 18.11
C ARG A 327 -22.98 11.13 18.19
N ASN A 328 -23.40 9.86 18.36
CA ASN A 328 -24.79 9.42 18.41
C ASN A 328 -25.61 9.84 17.18
N GLN A 329 -24.98 9.93 16.00
CA GLN A 329 -25.71 10.19 14.76
C GLN A 329 -26.54 8.96 14.39
N PHE A 330 -27.85 9.13 14.28
CA PHE A 330 -28.77 8.01 14.06
C PHE A 330 -28.51 7.24 12.75
N ASN A 331 -28.09 7.96 11.68
CA ASN A 331 -27.89 7.39 10.35
C ASN A 331 -26.39 7.18 10.00
N TYR A 332 -25.57 6.75 10.96
CA TYR A 332 -24.19 6.40 10.63
C TYR A 332 -24.12 5.21 9.67
N LYS A 333 -23.14 5.25 8.75
CA LYS A 333 -22.90 4.18 7.78
C LYS A 333 -22.31 2.96 8.49
N SER A 334 -22.89 1.76 8.24
CA SER A 334 -22.30 0.50 8.71
C SER A 334 -22.78 -0.69 7.88
N SER A 335 -21.92 -1.69 7.76
CA SER A 335 -22.22 -2.95 7.07
C SER A 335 -23.48 -3.63 7.62
N SER A 336 -23.66 -3.64 8.94
CA SER A 336 -24.83 -4.24 9.58
C SER A 336 -26.14 -3.54 9.22
N LYS A 337 -26.15 -2.22 9.09
CA LYS A 337 -27.33 -1.46 8.65
C LYS A 337 -27.64 -1.69 7.18
N ASP A 338 -26.61 -1.65 6.32
CA ASP A 338 -26.79 -1.85 4.90
C ASP A 338 -27.27 -3.27 4.60
N VAL A 339 -26.66 -4.29 5.19
CA VAL A 339 -27.12 -5.68 5.06
C VAL A 339 -28.57 -5.85 5.55
N ARG A 340 -28.94 -5.21 6.68
CA ARG A 340 -30.32 -5.25 7.18
C ARG A 340 -31.31 -4.63 6.20
N ASN A 341 -30.94 -3.53 5.56
CA ASN A 341 -31.78 -2.87 4.57
C ASN A 341 -31.92 -3.75 3.32
N ILE A 342 -30.82 -4.31 2.82
CA ILE A 342 -30.83 -5.24 1.68
C ILE A 342 -31.70 -6.47 2.00
N LEU A 343 -31.59 -7.03 3.20
CA LEU A 343 -32.43 -8.18 3.61
C LEU A 343 -33.92 -7.83 3.63
N ARG A 344 -34.30 -6.60 4.01
CA ARG A 344 -35.71 -6.15 3.94
C ARG A 344 -36.20 -6.06 2.48
N GLU A 345 -35.38 -5.47 1.60
CA GLU A 345 -35.68 -5.42 0.17
C GLU A 345 -35.85 -6.81 -0.44
N LEU A 346 -34.91 -7.73 -0.18
CA LEU A 346 -34.98 -9.11 -0.65
C LEU A 346 -36.22 -9.85 -0.14
N LYS A 347 -36.64 -9.54 1.10
CA LYS A 347 -37.89 -10.09 1.68
C LYS A 347 -39.12 -9.55 0.96
N GLU A 348 -39.15 -8.27 0.62
CA GLU A 348 -40.23 -7.64 -0.17
C GLU A 348 -40.28 -8.20 -1.59
N GLU A 349 -39.13 -8.52 -2.18
CA GLU A 349 -38.98 -9.16 -3.49
C GLU A 349 -39.32 -10.66 -3.46
N GLN A 350 -39.62 -11.22 -2.28
CA GLN A 350 -40.01 -12.62 -2.07
C GLN A 350 -39.00 -13.62 -2.66
N VAL A 351 -37.68 -13.38 -2.47
CA VAL A 351 -36.66 -14.30 -2.91
C VAL A 351 -36.78 -15.66 -2.21
N ASP A 352 -36.44 -16.75 -2.89
CA ASP A 352 -36.47 -18.12 -2.38
C ASP A 352 -35.34 -18.42 -1.39
N GLY A 353 -34.24 -17.68 -1.48
CA GLY A 353 -33.07 -17.82 -0.60
C GLY A 353 -32.13 -16.65 -0.68
N VAL A 354 -31.21 -16.55 0.31
CA VAL A 354 -30.20 -15.49 0.37
C VAL A 354 -28.82 -16.10 0.53
N ILE A 355 -27.85 -15.58 -0.23
CA ILE A 355 -26.43 -15.89 -0.11
C ILE A 355 -25.72 -14.63 0.37
N LEU A 356 -24.99 -14.73 1.49
CA LEU A 356 -24.05 -13.70 1.91
C LEU A 356 -22.65 -14.06 1.32
N ASP A 357 -22.20 -13.26 0.36
CA ASP A 357 -20.89 -13.46 -0.29
C ASP A 357 -19.82 -12.66 0.44
N LEU A 358 -18.91 -13.39 1.10
CA LEU A 358 -17.77 -12.85 1.83
C LEU A 358 -16.44 -13.12 1.10
N ARG A 359 -16.47 -13.57 -0.15
CA ARG A 359 -15.24 -13.79 -0.92
C ARG A 359 -14.57 -12.45 -1.19
N GLY A 360 -13.28 -12.37 -0.83
CA GLY A 360 -12.53 -11.11 -0.90
C GLY A 360 -12.87 -10.09 0.18
N ASN A 361 -13.66 -10.45 1.20
CA ASN A 361 -13.89 -9.57 2.34
C ASN A 361 -12.57 -9.30 3.08
N SER A 362 -12.24 -8.03 3.28
CA SER A 362 -10.99 -7.58 3.90
C SER A 362 -11.03 -7.55 5.44
N GLY A 363 -12.13 -7.99 6.06
CA GLY A 363 -12.34 -7.82 7.50
C GLY A 363 -12.92 -6.46 7.85
N GLY A 364 -12.60 -5.92 9.03
CA GLY A 364 -13.04 -4.60 9.50
C GLY A 364 -13.59 -4.62 10.92
N SER A 365 -14.63 -3.82 11.19
CA SER A 365 -15.29 -3.73 12.50
C SER A 365 -16.27 -4.88 12.71
N LEU A 366 -16.09 -5.61 13.79
CA LEU A 366 -17.01 -6.64 14.27
C LEU A 366 -18.06 -6.05 15.20
#